data_0cd9ea0ae1f4bae569bbaa23327b49da
#
_entry.id   0cd9ea0ae1f4bae569bbaa23327b49da
#
_cell.length_a   1.000
_cell.length_b   1.000
_cell.length_c   1.000
_cell.angle_alpha   90.00
_cell.angle_beta   90.00
_cell.angle_gamma   90.00
#
_symmetry.space_group_name_H-M   'P 1'
#
loop_
_entity.id
_entity.type
_entity.pdbx_description
1 polymer ?
#
loop_
_entity_poly.entity_id
_entity_poly.type
_entity_poly.pdbx_seq_one_letter_code
_entity_poly.pdbx_strand_id
1 'polypeptide(L)'
;MKSKHFRLLWLGQLFANLGDVLYIVGLISILYAAKESAFYLAMLPFLNTFGRFAGGLLFPILLNRYRLTSLLAGSQCYKTVVLFILILWISFQPPSIVWPIFICIWIIAFLDGWAAPAMNALVPRLVKREELVKANSFVAVIYETTQLGGWAFGGLLTVIFHGEHIIWLTFVLFVISSIMMKGIVDETSLKAKRKKCGKRDEIKEGWLLIWNNRFMRSIHIVIVLETAASVVWVAAILYVFVSEVLHVTEAFWGYINAAFFTGLMAGGLCCLKFAFCMERHMRKIVISVSIGISIMTIWFGLNSITWIALILVAFSGFLEQVKRIIINTYIQTEASLEDLPKIYSAQHALISLIFGLFVLMFGAIAEYVSVKMVFIGAGFLLAIAALYMTVHFPAHFKKGAPPYS
;
A
#
# COMPACT_ATOMS: atom_id res chain seq x y z
N MET A 1 12.21 17.37 9.29
CA MET A 1 12.49 15.92 9.47
C MET A 1 13.42 15.57 10.66
N LYS A 2 13.78 16.53 11.52
CA LYS A 2 14.65 16.27 12.70
C LYS A 2 13.87 15.76 13.93
N SER A 3 12.53 15.60 13.86
CA SER A 3 11.71 15.13 14.97
C SER A 3 12.10 13.70 15.35
N LYS A 4 12.35 13.48 16.66
CA LYS A 4 12.61 12.16 17.24
C LYS A 4 11.44 11.19 16.94
N HIS A 5 10.20 11.69 17.03
CA HIS A 5 9.00 10.89 16.83
C HIS A 5 8.81 10.46 15.36
N PHE A 6 9.18 11.32 14.40
CA PHE A 6 9.20 10.92 12.99
C PHE A 6 10.28 9.86 12.71
N ARG A 7 11.45 9.94 13.39
CA ARG A 7 12.49 8.89 13.27
C ARG A 7 11.99 7.55 13.80
N LEU A 8 11.33 7.55 14.95
CA LEU A 8 10.74 6.33 15.52
C LEU A 8 9.65 5.75 14.62
N LEU A 9 8.85 6.60 13.98
CA LEU A 9 7.82 6.17 13.04
C LEU A 9 8.43 5.43 11.84
N TRP A 10 9.36 6.05 11.13
CA TRP A 10 9.90 5.43 9.91
C TRP A 10 10.80 4.23 10.20
N LEU A 11 11.57 4.23 11.30
CA LEU A 11 12.33 3.05 11.73
C LEU A 11 11.40 1.91 12.14
N GLY A 12 10.36 2.19 12.93
CA GLY A 12 9.35 1.19 13.27
C GLY A 12 8.69 0.60 12.03
N GLN A 13 8.36 1.44 11.04
CA GLN A 13 7.78 0.97 9.77
C GLN A 13 8.78 0.19 8.90
N LEU A 14 10.05 0.56 8.90
CA LEU A 14 11.10 -0.21 8.21
C LEU A 14 11.10 -1.67 8.71
N PHE A 15 11.18 -1.86 10.02
CA PHE A 15 11.20 -3.19 10.62
C PHE A 15 9.86 -3.93 10.48
N ALA A 16 8.72 -3.22 10.58
CA ALA A 16 7.41 -3.79 10.34
C ALA A 16 7.29 -4.31 8.90
N ASN A 17 7.57 -3.45 7.91
CA ASN A 17 7.43 -3.80 6.49
C ASN A 17 8.38 -4.94 6.07
N LEU A 18 9.62 -4.92 6.56
CA LEU A 18 10.56 -6.01 6.31
C LEU A 18 10.05 -7.32 6.92
N GLY A 19 9.57 -7.26 8.15
CA GLY A 19 8.94 -8.41 8.80
C GLY A 19 7.69 -8.90 8.06
N ASP A 20 6.84 -7.98 7.55
CA ASP A 20 5.63 -8.34 6.79
C ASP A 20 5.95 -9.09 5.48
N VAL A 21 7.07 -8.81 4.83
CA VAL A 21 7.50 -9.59 3.67
C VAL A 21 8.08 -10.93 4.11
N LEU A 22 8.97 -10.93 5.09
CA LEU A 22 9.67 -12.13 5.52
C LEU A 22 8.73 -13.18 6.12
N TYR A 23 7.69 -12.77 6.90
CA TYR A 23 6.75 -13.77 7.44
C TYR A 23 5.96 -14.47 6.34
N ILE A 24 5.58 -13.75 5.27
CA ILE A 24 4.90 -14.35 4.12
C ILE A 24 5.85 -15.33 3.41
N VAL A 25 7.10 -14.95 3.17
CA VAL A 25 8.11 -15.82 2.56
C VAL A 25 8.34 -17.08 3.41
N GLY A 26 8.49 -16.92 4.73
CA GLY A 26 8.64 -18.06 5.65
C GLY A 26 7.43 -18.99 5.65
N LEU A 27 6.21 -18.43 5.63
CA LEU A 27 4.98 -19.22 5.58
C LEU A 27 4.77 -19.93 4.24
N ILE A 28 5.14 -19.30 3.12
CA ILE A 28 5.14 -19.97 1.81
C ILE A 28 6.03 -21.21 1.87
N SER A 29 7.24 -21.09 2.40
CA SER A 29 8.18 -22.20 2.54
C SER A 29 7.62 -23.32 3.41
N ILE A 30 7.04 -23.00 4.56
CA ILE A 30 6.45 -23.99 5.49
C ILE A 30 5.23 -24.69 4.88
N LEU A 31 4.31 -23.92 4.27
CA LEU A 31 3.09 -24.46 3.69
C LEU A 31 3.39 -25.34 2.47
N TYR A 32 4.35 -24.93 1.64
CA TYR A 32 4.76 -25.72 0.49
C TYR A 32 5.37 -27.07 0.91
N ALA A 33 6.27 -27.06 1.91
CA ALA A 33 6.83 -28.28 2.49
C ALA A 33 5.78 -29.19 3.15
N ALA A 34 4.70 -28.61 3.71
CA ALA A 34 3.65 -29.37 4.40
C ALA A 34 2.63 -30.01 3.47
N LYS A 35 2.27 -29.39 2.35
CA LYS A 35 1.10 -29.77 1.55
C LYS A 35 1.30 -29.80 0.04
N GLU A 36 2.39 -29.27 -0.53
CA GLU A 36 2.68 -29.19 -1.97
C GLU A 36 1.46 -28.76 -2.83
N SER A 37 0.58 -27.91 -2.27
CA SER A 37 -0.70 -27.53 -2.89
C SER A 37 -0.76 -26.05 -3.22
N ALA A 38 -0.99 -25.74 -4.48
CA ALA A 38 -1.17 -24.37 -4.96
C ALA A 38 -2.38 -23.66 -4.30
N PHE A 39 -3.42 -24.42 -3.92
CA PHE A 39 -4.59 -23.87 -3.23
C PHE A 39 -4.23 -23.23 -1.90
N TYR A 40 -3.42 -23.90 -1.07
CA TYR A 40 -3.00 -23.38 0.23
C TYR A 40 -2.12 -22.13 0.06
N LEU A 41 -1.27 -22.08 -0.97
CA LEU A 41 -0.47 -20.91 -1.28
C LEU A 41 -1.33 -19.71 -1.75
N ALA A 42 -2.36 -19.97 -2.54
CA ALA A 42 -3.31 -18.94 -2.99
C ALA A 42 -4.17 -18.36 -1.84
N MET A 43 -4.40 -19.13 -0.77
CA MET A 43 -5.10 -18.64 0.42
C MET A 43 -4.34 -17.52 1.15
N LEU A 44 -3.00 -17.47 1.07
CA LEU A 44 -2.19 -16.45 1.75
C LEU A 44 -2.54 -15.02 1.30
N PRO A 45 -2.43 -14.67 0.00
CA PRO A 45 -2.78 -13.32 -0.45
C PRO A 45 -4.27 -13.02 -0.29
N PHE A 46 -5.14 -14.01 -0.44
CA PHE A 46 -6.58 -13.86 -0.23
C PHE A 46 -6.90 -13.44 1.21
N LEU A 47 -6.42 -14.18 2.21
CA LEU A 47 -6.64 -13.89 3.62
C LEU A 47 -5.99 -12.57 4.04
N ASN A 48 -4.82 -12.25 3.46
CA ASN A 48 -4.15 -10.98 3.72
C ASN A 48 -4.99 -9.80 3.21
N THR A 49 -5.50 -9.87 1.99
CA THR A 49 -6.33 -8.78 1.41
C THR A 49 -7.65 -8.64 2.17
N PHE A 50 -8.32 -9.77 2.45
CA PHE A 50 -9.59 -9.76 3.17
C PHE A 50 -9.45 -9.28 4.61
N GLY A 51 -8.39 -9.69 5.30
CA GLY A 51 -8.08 -9.22 6.66
C GLY A 51 -7.86 -7.71 6.70
N ARG A 52 -7.03 -7.17 5.81
CA ARG A 52 -6.79 -5.72 5.70
C ARG A 52 -8.06 -4.94 5.38
N PHE A 53 -8.90 -5.44 4.50
CA PHE A 53 -10.20 -4.83 4.22
C PHE A 53 -11.08 -4.77 5.47
N ALA A 54 -11.26 -5.90 6.17
CA ALA A 54 -12.07 -5.97 7.37
C ALA A 54 -11.53 -5.07 8.50
N GLY A 55 -10.21 -5.05 8.70
CA GLY A 55 -9.55 -4.17 9.66
C GLY A 55 -9.74 -2.69 9.33
N GLY A 56 -9.52 -2.30 8.06
CA GLY A 56 -9.72 -0.94 7.58
C GLY A 56 -11.16 -0.45 7.77
N LEU A 57 -12.15 -1.30 7.50
CA LEU A 57 -13.57 -0.96 7.67
C LEU A 57 -13.95 -0.68 9.13
N LEU A 58 -13.33 -1.40 10.09
CA LEU A 58 -13.61 -1.25 11.52
C LEU A 58 -12.74 -0.19 12.22
N PHE A 59 -11.72 0.32 11.56
CA PHE A 59 -10.79 1.30 12.12
C PHE A 59 -11.46 2.57 12.68
N PRO A 60 -12.49 3.19 12.06
CA PRO A 60 -13.15 4.39 12.58
C PRO A 60 -13.75 4.19 13.97
N ILE A 61 -14.26 3.00 14.28
CA ILE A 61 -14.83 2.66 15.60
C ILE A 61 -13.73 2.72 16.69
N LEU A 62 -12.53 2.28 16.36
CA LEU A 62 -11.39 2.30 17.27
C LEU A 62 -10.82 3.70 17.45
N LEU A 63 -10.83 4.50 16.38
CA LEU A 63 -10.32 5.85 16.36
C LEU A 63 -11.04 6.77 17.38
N ASN A 64 -12.35 6.56 17.58
CA ASN A 64 -13.11 7.31 18.56
C ASN A 64 -12.80 6.92 20.03
N ARG A 65 -12.12 5.80 20.24
CA ARG A 65 -11.79 5.28 21.59
C ARG A 65 -10.32 5.44 21.96
N TYR A 66 -9.44 5.33 20.97
CA TYR A 66 -7.98 5.26 21.19
C TYR A 66 -7.24 6.33 20.38
N ARG A 67 -6.06 6.74 20.85
CA ARG A 67 -5.16 7.64 20.11
C ARG A 67 -4.54 6.91 18.92
N LEU A 68 -4.22 7.63 17.84
CA LEU A 68 -3.57 7.06 16.65
C LEU A 68 -2.26 6.35 16.97
N THR A 69 -1.44 6.94 17.83
CA THR A 69 -0.17 6.33 18.28
C THR A 69 -0.41 5.01 19.03
N SER A 70 -1.45 4.96 19.87
CA SER A 70 -1.82 3.74 20.59
C SER A 70 -2.38 2.67 19.67
N LEU A 71 -3.13 3.05 18.62
CA LEU A 71 -3.64 2.11 17.61
C LEU A 71 -2.50 1.54 16.77
N LEU A 72 -1.56 2.37 16.33
CA LEU A 72 -0.40 1.93 15.57
C LEU A 72 0.51 1.01 16.40
N ALA A 73 0.90 1.44 17.61
CA ALA A 73 1.73 0.63 18.50
C ALA A 73 1.02 -0.64 18.96
N GLY A 74 -0.28 -0.55 19.25
CA GLY A 74 -1.11 -1.69 19.65
C GLY A 74 -1.22 -2.73 18.54
N SER A 75 -1.51 -2.31 17.29
CA SER A 75 -1.56 -3.24 16.16
C SER A 75 -0.25 -4.01 16.02
N GLN A 76 0.90 -3.33 16.10
CA GLN A 76 2.20 -3.96 15.98
C GLN A 76 2.50 -4.92 17.16
N CYS A 77 2.14 -4.53 18.39
CA CYS A 77 2.31 -5.42 19.55
C CYS A 77 1.43 -6.68 19.44
N TYR A 78 0.17 -6.53 19.05
CA TYR A 78 -0.71 -7.69 18.87
C TYR A 78 -0.25 -8.59 17.72
N LYS A 79 0.23 -8.03 16.60
CA LYS A 79 0.89 -8.80 15.52
C LYS A 79 2.06 -9.63 16.05
N THR A 80 2.91 -9.01 16.88
CA THR A 80 4.05 -9.69 17.49
C THR A 80 3.60 -10.87 18.36
N VAL A 81 2.56 -10.69 19.18
CA VAL A 81 2.00 -11.77 20.01
C VAL A 81 1.40 -12.88 19.17
N VAL A 82 0.63 -12.55 18.14
CA VAL A 82 0.02 -13.55 17.23
C VAL A 82 1.11 -14.33 16.50
N LEU A 83 2.16 -13.66 16.03
CA LEU A 83 3.30 -14.32 15.39
C LEU A 83 4.01 -15.26 16.37
N PHE A 84 4.19 -14.86 17.63
CA PHE A 84 4.79 -15.71 18.65
C PHE A 84 3.94 -16.96 18.91
N ILE A 85 2.61 -16.83 19.00
CA ILE A 85 1.69 -17.96 19.13
C ILE A 85 1.84 -18.88 17.91
N LEU A 86 1.95 -18.33 16.71
CA LEU A 86 2.17 -19.10 15.49
C LEU A 86 3.50 -19.87 15.52
N ILE A 87 4.57 -19.25 16.01
CA ILE A 87 5.87 -19.91 16.18
C ILE A 87 5.75 -21.12 17.12
N LEU A 88 5.13 -20.93 18.27
CA LEU A 88 4.90 -22.03 19.22
C LEU A 88 4.07 -23.14 18.59
N TRP A 89 3.02 -22.79 17.83
CA TRP A 89 2.22 -23.78 17.12
C TRP A 89 3.06 -24.60 16.13
N ILE A 90 3.85 -23.96 15.28
CA ILE A 90 4.68 -24.62 14.28
C ILE A 90 5.75 -25.53 14.96
N SER A 91 6.28 -25.09 16.12
CA SER A 91 7.32 -25.83 16.84
C SER A 91 6.81 -27.09 17.55
N PHE A 92 5.53 -27.11 17.97
CA PHE A 92 4.99 -28.21 18.79
C PHE A 92 3.98 -29.09 18.06
N GLN A 93 3.50 -28.68 16.89
CA GLN A 93 2.44 -29.42 16.18
C GLN A 93 2.94 -29.94 14.81
N PRO A 94 2.37 -31.08 14.35
CA PRO A 94 2.74 -31.61 13.03
C PRO A 94 2.33 -30.61 11.93
N PRO A 95 3.15 -30.46 10.87
CA PRO A 95 2.92 -29.52 9.78
C PRO A 95 1.65 -29.82 8.96
N SER A 96 0.99 -30.96 9.21
CA SER A 96 -0.26 -31.34 8.53
C SER A 96 -1.46 -30.46 8.88
N ILE A 97 -1.46 -29.79 10.05
CA ILE A 97 -2.57 -28.93 10.52
C ILE A 97 -2.30 -27.47 10.17
N VAL A 98 -2.80 -27.02 9.02
CA VAL A 98 -2.52 -25.67 8.47
C VAL A 98 -3.52 -24.57 8.90
N TRP A 99 -4.68 -24.95 9.43
CA TRP A 99 -5.73 -23.98 9.78
C TRP A 99 -5.33 -22.86 10.75
N PRO A 100 -4.55 -23.12 11.82
CA PRO A 100 -4.08 -22.06 12.71
C PRO A 100 -3.18 -21.05 12.01
N ILE A 101 -2.41 -21.49 11.01
CA ILE A 101 -1.59 -20.59 10.18
C ILE A 101 -2.49 -19.57 9.47
N PHE A 102 -3.59 -20.02 8.86
CA PHE A 102 -4.53 -19.14 8.15
C PHE A 102 -5.25 -18.19 9.10
N ILE A 103 -5.63 -18.64 10.29
CA ILE A 103 -6.24 -17.78 11.32
C ILE A 103 -5.24 -16.69 11.74
N CYS A 104 -3.98 -17.05 12.01
CA CYS A 104 -2.94 -16.09 12.38
C CYS A 104 -2.67 -15.08 11.26
N ILE A 105 -2.59 -15.51 10.01
CA ILE A 105 -2.43 -14.62 8.85
C ILE A 105 -3.58 -13.62 8.77
N TRP A 106 -4.82 -14.10 8.90
CA TRP A 106 -6.00 -13.24 8.85
C TRP A 106 -5.98 -12.20 9.98
N ILE A 107 -5.64 -12.60 11.21
CA ILE A 107 -5.53 -11.68 12.35
C ILE A 107 -4.41 -10.65 12.14
N ILE A 108 -3.23 -11.08 11.68
CA ILE A 108 -2.11 -10.17 11.37
C ILE A 108 -2.53 -9.16 10.30
N ALA A 109 -3.14 -9.61 9.22
CA ALA A 109 -3.63 -8.75 8.15
C ALA A 109 -4.75 -7.80 8.62
N PHE A 110 -5.65 -8.26 9.49
CA PHE A 110 -6.68 -7.44 10.09
C PHE A 110 -6.07 -6.29 10.91
N LEU A 111 -5.03 -6.56 11.68
CA LEU A 111 -4.30 -5.55 12.45
C LEU A 111 -3.55 -4.56 11.54
N ASP A 112 -3.03 -5.02 10.40
CA ASP A 112 -2.44 -4.15 9.38
C ASP A 112 -3.45 -3.18 8.75
N GLY A 113 -4.71 -3.59 8.64
CA GLY A 113 -5.81 -2.75 8.21
C GLY A 113 -5.99 -1.50 9.07
N TRP A 114 -5.54 -1.52 10.34
CA TRP A 114 -5.51 -0.35 11.22
C TRP A 114 -4.23 0.46 11.10
N ALA A 115 -3.10 -0.24 10.91
CA ALA A 115 -1.78 0.38 10.91
C ALA A 115 -1.61 1.37 9.75
N ALA A 116 -2.05 1.02 8.54
CA ALA A 116 -1.86 1.84 7.36
C ALA A 116 -2.59 3.20 7.43
N PRO A 117 -3.90 3.29 7.77
CA PRO A 117 -4.57 4.57 7.97
C PRO A 117 -3.97 5.39 9.11
N ALA A 118 -3.60 4.74 10.22
CA ALA A 118 -3.00 5.41 11.36
C ALA A 118 -1.64 6.03 11.01
N MET A 119 -0.79 5.29 10.31
CA MET A 119 0.52 5.74 9.85
C MET A 119 0.41 6.95 8.91
N ASN A 120 -0.44 6.87 7.87
CA ASN A 120 -0.62 7.95 6.92
C ASN A 120 -1.17 9.23 7.58
N ALA A 121 -2.01 9.10 8.60
CA ALA A 121 -2.55 10.21 9.36
C ALA A 121 -1.56 10.78 10.41
N LEU A 122 -0.56 9.99 10.85
CA LEU A 122 0.47 10.45 11.77
C LEU A 122 1.56 11.28 11.11
N VAL A 123 1.91 11.01 9.85
CA VAL A 123 2.96 11.76 9.14
C VAL A 123 2.74 13.29 9.23
N PRO A 124 1.57 13.86 8.87
CA PRO A 124 1.37 15.29 8.93
C PRO A 124 1.30 15.88 10.35
N ARG A 125 1.20 15.04 11.39
CA ARG A 125 1.27 15.48 12.80
C ARG A 125 2.70 15.54 13.34
N LEU A 126 3.63 14.86 12.69
CA LEU A 126 5.02 14.70 13.13
C LEU A 126 6.02 15.55 12.35
N VAL A 127 5.60 16.13 11.21
CA VAL A 127 6.42 16.99 10.36
C VAL A 127 5.71 18.29 10.02
N LYS A 128 6.48 19.31 9.66
CA LYS A 128 5.89 20.57 9.21
C LYS A 128 5.23 20.41 7.84
N ARG A 129 4.22 21.26 7.56
CA ARG A 129 3.45 21.23 6.29
C ARG A 129 4.38 21.32 5.06
N GLU A 130 5.38 22.19 5.11
CA GLU A 130 6.36 22.40 4.03
C GLU A 130 7.31 21.20 3.83
N GLU A 131 7.36 20.28 4.78
CA GLU A 131 8.19 19.08 4.69
C GLU A 131 7.37 17.83 4.27
N LEU A 132 6.07 17.94 4.00
CA LEU A 132 5.20 16.78 3.74
C LEU A 132 5.61 15.99 2.50
N VAL A 133 5.91 16.65 1.37
CA VAL A 133 6.39 15.96 0.16
C VAL A 133 7.67 15.19 0.48
N LYS A 134 8.60 15.84 1.20
CA LYS A 134 9.87 15.21 1.59
C LYS A 134 9.67 14.03 2.51
N ALA A 135 8.77 14.15 3.50
CA ALA A 135 8.46 13.08 4.44
C ALA A 135 7.78 11.90 3.76
N ASN A 136 6.77 12.15 2.92
CA ASN A 136 6.07 11.13 2.16
C ASN A 136 7.01 10.43 1.17
N SER A 137 7.89 11.18 0.48
CA SER A 137 8.90 10.61 -0.42
C SER A 137 9.86 9.70 0.32
N PHE A 138 10.34 10.12 1.49
CA PHE A 138 11.28 9.34 2.29
C PHE A 138 10.65 8.03 2.80
N VAL A 139 9.42 8.10 3.32
CA VAL A 139 8.67 6.92 3.76
C VAL A 139 8.39 5.97 2.59
N ALA A 140 8.06 6.52 1.41
CA ALA A 140 7.82 5.75 0.21
C ALA A 140 9.10 5.02 -0.27
N VAL A 141 10.26 5.70 -0.31
CA VAL A 141 11.54 5.06 -0.66
C VAL A 141 11.87 3.92 0.31
N ILE A 142 11.69 4.13 1.61
CA ILE A 142 11.90 3.07 2.61
C ILE A 142 10.97 1.89 2.32
N TYR A 143 9.68 2.16 2.08
CA TYR A 143 8.71 1.10 1.79
C TYR A 143 9.11 0.29 0.56
N GLU A 144 9.42 0.94 -0.57
CA GLU A 144 9.79 0.23 -1.81
C GLU A 144 11.13 -0.51 -1.67
N THR A 145 12.09 0.06 -0.95
CA THR A 145 13.37 -0.63 -0.66
C THR A 145 13.16 -1.88 0.18
N THR A 146 12.28 -1.82 1.18
CA THR A 146 11.95 -2.99 2.01
C THR A 146 11.17 -4.04 1.25
N GLN A 147 10.28 -3.64 0.34
CA GLN A 147 9.56 -4.57 -0.52
C GLN A 147 10.51 -5.29 -1.47
N LEU A 148 11.29 -4.55 -2.25
CA LEU A 148 12.24 -5.15 -3.20
C LEU A 148 13.28 -6.00 -2.46
N GLY A 149 13.90 -5.45 -1.41
CA GLY A 149 14.90 -6.16 -0.61
C GLY A 149 14.31 -7.36 0.12
N GLY A 150 13.12 -7.22 0.71
CA GLY A 150 12.45 -8.29 1.44
C GLY A 150 12.11 -9.49 0.55
N TRP A 151 11.60 -9.26 -0.66
CA TRP A 151 11.32 -10.34 -1.62
C TRP A 151 12.60 -10.95 -2.19
N ALA A 152 13.59 -10.15 -2.58
CA ALA A 152 14.85 -10.64 -3.13
C ALA A 152 15.66 -11.43 -2.08
N PHE A 153 15.87 -10.84 -0.91
CA PHE A 153 16.61 -11.54 0.17
C PHE A 153 15.77 -12.63 0.82
N GLY A 154 14.44 -12.47 0.88
CA GLY A 154 13.55 -13.51 1.38
C GLY A 154 13.68 -14.80 0.63
N GLY A 155 13.70 -14.76 -0.71
CA GLY A 155 13.95 -15.92 -1.55
C GLY A 155 15.35 -16.56 -1.29
N LEU A 156 16.39 -15.74 -1.14
CA LEU A 156 17.73 -16.23 -0.81
C LEU A 156 17.76 -16.87 0.59
N LEU A 157 17.08 -16.26 1.55
CA LEU A 157 17.03 -16.78 2.92
C LEU A 157 16.32 -18.14 3.00
N THR A 158 15.34 -18.44 2.14
CA THR A 158 14.68 -19.75 2.11
C THR A 158 15.61 -20.87 1.64
N VAL A 159 16.66 -20.54 0.88
CA VAL A 159 17.69 -21.52 0.44
C VAL A 159 18.68 -21.81 1.56
N ILE A 160 19.01 -20.80 2.39
CA ILE A 160 20.02 -20.91 3.45
C ILE A 160 19.39 -21.36 4.77
N PHE A 161 18.20 -20.87 5.07
CA PHE A 161 17.49 -21.12 6.31
C PHE A 161 16.14 -21.79 6.05
N HIS A 162 15.71 -22.67 6.94
CA HIS A 162 14.36 -23.22 6.93
C HIS A 162 13.32 -22.11 7.25
N GLY A 163 12.10 -22.28 6.75
CA GLY A 163 11.02 -21.30 6.94
C GLY A 163 10.81 -20.87 8.41
N GLU A 164 11.00 -21.81 9.35
CA GLU A 164 10.89 -21.53 10.79
C GLU A 164 11.88 -20.46 11.29
N HIS A 165 13.14 -20.50 10.82
CA HIS A 165 14.16 -19.51 11.21
C HIS A 165 13.81 -18.12 10.65
N ILE A 166 13.20 -18.06 9.45
CA ILE A 166 12.74 -16.82 8.85
C ILE A 166 11.59 -16.21 9.70
N ILE A 167 10.70 -17.05 10.21
CA ILE A 167 9.61 -16.59 11.09
C ILE A 167 10.15 -16.11 12.44
N TRP A 168 11.17 -16.75 13.00
CA TRP A 168 11.87 -16.25 14.19
C TRP A 168 12.55 -14.90 13.94
N LEU A 169 13.22 -14.75 12.81
CA LEU A 169 13.79 -13.45 12.41
C LEU A 169 12.70 -12.37 12.31
N THR A 170 11.57 -12.72 11.70
CA THR A 170 10.41 -11.82 11.62
C THR A 170 9.91 -11.40 13.01
N PHE A 171 9.85 -12.34 13.95
CA PHE A 171 9.45 -12.04 15.33
C PHE A 171 10.38 -10.99 15.97
N VAL A 172 11.69 -11.13 15.81
CA VAL A 172 12.66 -10.14 16.31
C VAL A 172 12.42 -8.76 15.69
N LEU A 173 12.19 -8.71 14.36
CA LEU A 173 11.88 -7.45 13.66
C LEU A 173 10.59 -6.80 14.18
N PHE A 174 9.55 -7.60 14.44
CA PHE A 174 8.29 -7.11 14.99
C PHE A 174 8.44 -6.62 16.44
N VAL A 175 9.26 -7.27 17.26
CA VAL A 175 9.59 -6.79 18.61
C VAL A 175 10.27 -5.42 18.55
N ILE A 176 11.30 -5.27 17.71
CA ILE A 176 12.00 -3.99 17.51
C ILE A 176 11.03 -2.92 17.03
N SER A 177 10.21 -3.22 16.03
CA SER A 177 9.18 -2.33 15.52
C SER A 177 8.20 -1.90 16.60
N SER A 178 7.72 -2.85 17.42
CA SER A 178 6.78 -2.59 18.53
C SER A 178 7.36 -1.63 19.56
N ILE A 179 8.64 -1.80 19.92
CA ILE A 179 9.34 -0.92 20.87
C ILE A 179 9.44 0.50 20.29
N MET A 180 9.82 0.62 19.01
CA MET A 180 9.95 1.92 18.37
C MET A 180 8.60 2.64 18.24
N MET A 181 7.54 1.94 17.86
CA MET A 181 6.20 2.52 17.71
C MET A 181 5.61 2.96 19.07
N LYS A 182 5.89 2.24 20.17
CA LYS A 182 5.51 2.68 21.52
C LYS A 182 6.16 3.99 21.96
N GLY A 183 7.35 4.30 21.45
CA GLY A 183 8.07 5.54 21.74
C GLY A 183 7.54 6.77 20.98
N ILE A 184 6.54 6.63 20.11
CA ILE A 184 5.99 7.76 19.37
C ILE A 184 5.01 8.53 20.24
N VAL A 185 5.27 9.83 20.42
CA VAL A 185 4.36 10.75 21.09
C VAL A 185 3.78 11.71 20.05
N ASP A 186 2.47 11.81 20.00
CA ASP A 186 1.75 12.81 19.24
C ASP A 186 1.44 14.00 20.15
N GLU A 187 2.16 15.10 19.95
CA GLU A 187 2.01 16.33 20.72
C GLU A 187 0.79 17.15 20.30
N THR A 188 0.21 16.84 19.14
CA THR A 188 -1.05 17.44 18.71
C THR A 188 -2.15 16.93 19.63
N SER A 189 -2.50 17.72 20.66
CA SER A 189 -3.48 17.35 21.67
C SER A 189 -4.91 17.43 21.13
N LEU A 190 -5.18 16.67 20.08
CA LEU A 190 -6.53 16.43 19.61
C LEU A 190 -7.17 15.46 20.60
N LYS A 191 -7.79 16.05 21.65
CA LYS A 191 -8.73 15.29 22.46
C LYS A 191 -9.81 14.83 21.50
N ALA A 192 -9.87 13.52 21.28
CA ALA A 192 -11.01 12.94 20.57
C ALA A 192 -12.28 13.50 21.24
N LYS A 193 -12.94 14.44 20.59
CA LYS A 193 -14.26 14.87 21.01
C LYS A 193 -15.14 13.64 20.87
N ARG A 194 -15.37 12.95 21.99
CA ARG A 194 -16.27 11.79 22.06
C ARG A 194 -17.67 12.24 21.62
N LYS A 195 -17.91 12.24 20.31
CA LYS A 195 -19.28 12.29 19.81
C LYS A 195 -19.90 10.95 20.17
N LYS A 196 -20.99 10.96 20.92
CA LYS A 196 -21.85 9.79 21.13
C LYS A 196 -22.62 9.51 19.82
N CYS A 197 -21.93 9.06 18.78
CA CYS A 197 -22.55 8.58 17.55
C CYS A 197 -22.68 7.07 17.60
N GLY A 198 -23.68 6.52 16.91
CA GLY A 198 -23.82 5.09 16.73
C GLY A 198 -22.64 4.53 15.91
N LYS A 199 -22.24 3.26 16.16
CA LYS A 199 -21.14 2.59 15.45
C LYS A 199 -21.26 2.66 13.91
N ARG A 200 -22.50 2.64 13.41
CA ARG A 200 -22.80 2.73 11.97
C ARG A 200 -22.52 4.13 11.41
N ASP A 201 -22.74 5.16 12.20
CA ASP A 201 -22.50 6.55 11.80
C ASP A 201 -20.99 6.85 11.81
N GLU A 202 -20.25 6.25 12.74
CA GLU A 202 -18.78 6.32 12.80
C GLU A 202 -18.14 5.77 11.52
N ILE A 203 -18.60 4.62 11.02
CA ILE A 203 -18.12 4.04 9.75
C ILE A 203 -18.47 4.94 8.57
N LYS A 204 -19.68 5.54 8.56
CA LYS A 204 -20.12 6.40 7.47
C LYS A 204 -19.43 7.75 7.43
N GLU A 205 -18.90 8.22 8.56
CA GLU A 205 -18.34 9.59 8.67
C GLU A 205 -17.19 9.79 7.65
N GLY A 206 -16.29 8.84 7.49
CA GLY A 206 -15.21 8.92 6.50
C GLY A 206 -15.71 9.03 5.06
N TRP A 207 -16.76 8.26 4.71
CA TRP A 207 -17.42 8.33 3.40
C TRP A 207 -18.11 9.66 3.16
N LEU A 208 -18.80 10.21 4.17
CA LEU A 208 -19.45 11.51 4.09
C LEU A 208 -18.44 12.64 3.93
N LEU A 209 -17.29 12.58 4.63
CA LEU A 209 -16.21 13.55 4.47
C LEU A 209 -15.65 13.55 3.04
N ILE A 210 -15.50 12.39 2.43
CA ILE A 210 -15.06 12.26 1.03
C ILE A 210 -16.12 12.83 0.09
N TRP A 211 -17.39 12.44 0.27
CA TRP A 211 -18.46 12.75 -0.69
C TRP A 211 -18.91 14.21 -0.63
N ASN A 212 -18.99 14.80 0.56
CA ASN A 212 -19.43 16.18 0.75
C ASN A 212 -18.37 17.22 0.36
N ASN A 213 -17.09 16.85 0.36
CA ASN A 213 -16.02 17.72 -0.09
C ASN A 213 -15.76 17.49 -1.58
N ARG A 214 -16.05 18.51 -2.43
CA ARG A 214 -15.88 18.43 -3.88
C ARG A 214 -14.47 17.98 -4.29
N PHE A 215 -13.45 18.48 -3.59
CA PHE A 215 -12.06 18.16 -3.87
C PHE A 215 -11.74 16.71 -3.47
N MET A 216 -12.09 16.29 -2.26
CA MET A 216 -11.89 14.92 -1.79
C MET A 216 -12.62 13.92 -2.68
N ARG A 217 -13.86 14.21 -3.07
CA ARG A 217 -14.63 13.39 -4.01
C ARG A 217 -13.91 13.22 -5.34
N SER A 218 -13.38 14.33 -5.91
CA SER A 218 -12.66 14.26 -7.19
C SER A 218 -11.40 13.41 -7.11
N ILE A 219 -10.60 13.54 -6.05
CA ILE A 219 -9.41 12.70 -5.83
C ILE A 219 -9.81 11.23 -5.70
N HIS A 220 -10.84 10.90 -4.93
CA HIS A 220 -11.23 9.52 -4.71
C HIS A 220 -11.87 8.87 -5.95
N ILE A 221 -12.55 9.63 -6.83
CA ILE A 221 -12.97 9.14 -8.15
C ILE A 221 -11.74 8.75 -8.99
N VAL A 222 -10.71 9.58 -9.00
CA VAL A 222 -9.45 9.25 -9.68
C VAL A 222 -8.81 8.00 -9.09
N ILE A 223 -8.70 7.90 -7.76
CA ILE A 223 -8.17 6.72 -7.06
C ILE A 223 -8.95 5.45 -7.44
N VAL A 224 -10.28 5.51 -7.56
CA VAL A 224 -11.11 4.37 -8.00
C VAL A 224 -10.74 3.93 -9.41
N LEU A 225 -10.68 4.86 -10.38
CA LEU A 225 -10.34 4.54 -11.76
C LEU A 225 -8.91 3.97 -11.87
N GLU A 226 -7.98 4.56 -11.15
CA GLU A 226 -6.58 4.11 -11.12
C GLU A 226 -6.43 2.75 -10.44
N THR A 227 -7.14 2.51 -9.34
CA THR A 227 -7.16 1.20 -8.67
C THR A 227 -7.72 0.12 -9.58
N ALA A 228 -8.82 0.41 -10.27
CA ALA A 228 -9.39 -0.51 -11.26
C ALA A 228 -8.38 -0.84 -12.38
N ALA A 229 -7.71 0.19 -12.91
CA ALA A 229 -6.70 0.01 -13.95
C ALA A 229 -5.44 -0.71 -13.45
N SER A 230 -5.01 -0.50 -12.20
CA SER A 230 -3.78 -1.08 -11.66
C SER A 230 -3.82 -2.60 -11.52
N VAL A 231 -5.01 -3.20 -11.60
CA VAL A 231 -5.21 -4.65 -11.53
C VAL A 231 -4.47 -5.40 -12.64
N VAL A 232 -4.20 -4.77 -13.79
CA VAL A 232 -3.46 -5.41 -14.90
C VAL A 232 -2.03 -5.81 -14.50
N TRP A 233 -1.48 -5.18 -13.47
CA TRP A 233 -0.15 -5.47 -12.94
C TRP A 233 -0.15 -6.62 -11.92
N VAL A 234 -1.30 -7.24 -11.63
CA VAL A 234 -1.38 -8.43 -10.77
C VAL A 234 -0.66 -9.59 -11.44
N ALA A 235 0.04 -10.37 -10.61
CA ALA A 235 0.87 -11.48 -11.05
C ALA A 235 0.20 -12.40 -12.09
N ALA A 236 -1.06 -12.77 -11.89
CA ALA A 236 -1.77 -13.67 -12.78
C ALA A 236 -1.94 -13.11 -14.20
N ILE A 237 -2.35 -11.84 -14.34
CA ILE A 237 -2.55 -11.20 -15.65
C ILE A 237 -1.22 -10.93 -16.34
N LEU A 238 -0.24 -10.45 -15.57
CA LEU A 238 1.09 -10.14 -16.08
C LEU A 238 1.83 -11.41 -16.53
N TYR A 239 1.62 -12.53 -15.84
CA TYR A 239 2.19 -13.81 -16.19
C TYR A 239 1.68 -14.31 -17.57
N VAL A 240 0.38 -14.22 -17.80
CA VAL A 240 -0.24 -14.51 -19.11
C VAL A 240 0.34 -13.61 -20.21
N PHE A 241 0.53 -12.31 -19.93
CA PHE A 241 1.14 -11.38 -20.89
C PHE A 241 2.60 -11.77 -21.22
N VAL A 242 3.39 -12.15 -20.23
CA VAL A 242 4.78 -12.60 -20.44
C VAL A 242 4.84 -13.86 -21.33
N SER A 243 3.95 -14.83 -21.09
CA SER A 243 3.91 -16.08 -21.84
C SER A 243 3.35 -15.89 -23.25
N GLU A 244 2.18 -15.23 -23.40
CA GLU A 244 1.44 -15.19 -24.65
C GLU A 244 1.85 -14.05 -25.60
N VAL A 245 2.38 -12.95 -25.05
CA VAL A 245 2.70 -11.74 -25.84
C VAL A 245 4.19 -11.54 -25.99
N LEU A 246 4.96 -11.69 -24.92
CA LEU A 246 6.41 -11.54 -24.98
C LEU A 246 7.13 -12.85 -25.36
N HIS A 247 6.46 -14.01 -25.27
CA HIS A 247 6.99 -15.34 -25.61
C HIS A 247 8.32 -15.65 -24.91
N VAL A 248 8.44 -15.28 -23.62
CA VAL A 248 9.64 -15.51 -22.80
C VAL A 248 9.32 -16.36 -21.58
N THR A 249 10.38 -16.86 -20.95
CA THR A 249 10.27 -17.71 -19.77
C THR A 249 9.67 -16.97 -18.57
N GLU A 250 9.10 -17.72 -17.64
CA GLU A 250 8.47 -17.22 -16.40
C GLU A 250 9.41 -16.35 -15.56
N ALA A 251 10.73 -16.59 -15.62
CA ALA A 251 11.74 -15.78 -14.95
C ALA A 251 11.65 -14.29 -15.33
N PHE A 252 11.13 -13.99 -16.53
CA PHE A 252 11.00 -12.61 -17.00
C PHE A 252 9.97 -11.80 -16.19
N TRP A 253 8.95 -12.45 -15.62
CA TRP A 253 8.05 -11.84 -14.66
C TRP A 253 8.81 -11.23 -13.47
N GLY A 254 9.85 -11.90 -13.00
CA GLY A 254 10.73 -11.39 -11.95
C GLY A 254 11.46 -10.10 -12.37
N TYR A 255 11.98 -10.05 -13.62
CA TYR A 255 12.65 -8.86 -14.14
C TYR A 255 11.68 -7.67 -14.31
N ILE A 256 10.44 -7.92 -14.74
CA ILE A 256 9.38 -6.89 -14.82
C ILE A 256 9.11 -6.31 -13.42
N ASN A 257 8.92 -7.15 -12.39
CA ASN A 257 8.71 -6.67 -11.03
C ASN A 257 9.91 -5.87 -10.50
N ALA A 258 11.13 -6.36 -10.71
CA ALA A 258 12.35 -5.65 -10.30
C ALA A 258 12.47 -4.29 -11.00
N ALA A 259 12.16 -4.20 -12.30
CA ALA A 259 12.14 -2.97 -13.06
C ALA A 259 11.09 -1.98 -12.51
N PHE A 260 9.88 -2.47 -12.19
CA PHE A 260 8.81 -1.67 -11.60
C PHE A 260 9.21 -1.08 -10.24
N PHE A 261 9.69 -1.91 -9.32
CA PHE A 261 10.14 -1.43 -8.00
C PHE A 261 11.33 -0.48 -8.08
N THR A 262 12.26 -0.72 -9.02
CA THR A 262 13.37 0.22 -9.29
C THR A 262 12.83 1.57 -9.77
N GLY A 263 11.83 1.56 -10.63
CA GLY A 263 11.11 2.76 -11.05
C GLY A 263 10.45 3.50 -9.88
N LEU A 264 9.72 2.77 -9.03
CA LEU A 264 9.09 3.33 -7.82
C LEU A 264 10.14 3.99 -6.90
N MET A 265 11.26 3.34 -6.66
CA MET A 265 12.36 3.90 -5.85
C MET A 265 12.95 5.16 -6.49
N ALA A 266 13.22 5.15 -7.80
CA ALA A 266 13.74 6.30 -8.54
C ALA A 266 12.75 7.49 -8.48
N GLY A 267 11.45 7.25 -8.63
CA GLY A 267 10.39 8.25 -8.48
C GLY A 267 10.36 8.86 -7.08
N GLY A 268 10.46 8.02 -6.05
CA GLY A 268 10.54 8.46 -4.66
C GLY A 268 11.79 9.32 -4.37
N LEU A 269 12.96 8.90 -4.86
CA LEU A 269 14.21 9.65 -4.73
C LEU A 269 14.16 10.99 -5.49
N CYS A 270 13.53 11.00 -6.67
CA CYS A 270 13.29 12.23 -7.43
C CYS A 270 12.44 13.23 -6.64
N CYS A 271 11.32 12.78 -6.08
CA CYS A 271 10.46 13.61 -5.23
C CYS A 271 11.19 14.08 -3.97
N LEU A 272 12.02 13.23 -3.35
CA LEU A 272 12.81 13.60 -2.18
C LEU A 272 13.82 14.70 -2.50
N LYS A 273 14.53 14.59 -3.63
CA LYS A 273 15.53 15.56 -4.08
C LYS A 273 14.91 16.89 -4.51
N PHE A 274 13.80 16.82 -5.22
CA PHE A 274 13.13 17.99 -5.80
C PHE A 274 11.84 18.38 -5.07
N ALA A 275 11.72 18.07 -3.77
CA ALA A 275 10.51 18.27 -2.97
C ALA A 275 9.93 19.69 -3.09
N PHE A 276 10.77 20.73 -3.01
CA PHE A 276 10.36 22.13 -3.15
C PHE A 276 9.75 22.44 -4.53
N CYS A 277 10.31 21.90 -5.60
CA CYS A 277 9.77 22.06 -6.95
C CYS A 277 8.42 21.33 -7.08
N MET A 278 8.33 20.11 -6.50
CA MET A 278 7.13 19.30 -6.48
C MET A 278 5.99 20.04 -5.77
N GLU A 279 6.24 20.61 -4.58
CA GLU A 279 5.24 21.39 -3.83
C GLU A 279 4.72 22.60 -4.59
N ARG A 280 5.61 23.27 -5.35
CA ARG A 280 5.23 24.45 -6.12
C ARG A 280 4.36 24.13 -7.34
N HIS A 281 4.53 22.95 -7.93
CA HIS A 281 3.91 22.58 -9.23
C HIS A 281 3.06 21.31 -9.16
N MET A 282 2.58 20.91 -7.99
CA MET A 282 1.86 19.64 -7.76
C MET A 282 0.78 19.36 -8.81
N ARG A 283 -0.08 20.34 -9.13
CA ARG A 283 -1.17 20.17 -10.12
C ARG A 283 -0.64 19.80 -11.49
N LYS A 284 0.33 20.56 -11.99
CA LYS A 284 0.90 20.31 -13.34
C LYS A 284 1.57 18.94 -13.38
N ILE A 285 2.34 18.63 -12.35
CA ILE A 285 3.08 17.37 -12.28
C ILE A 285 2.12 16.19 -12.22
N VAL A 286 1.11 16.21 -11.34
CA VAL A 286 0.19 15.08 -11.20
C VAL A 286 -0.60 14.82 -12.48
N ILE A 287 -1.01 15.87 -13.19
CA ILE A 287 -1.71 15.74 -14.48
C ILE A 287 -0.77 15.17 -15.55
N SER A 288 0.44 15.73 -15.71
CA SER A 288 1.41 15.24 -16.69
C SER A 288 1.81 13.79 -16.45
N VAL A 289 2.01 13.43 -15.18
CA VAL A 289 2.36 12.07 -14.76
C VAL A 289 1.22 11.10 -15.01
N SER A 290 -0.03 11.48 -14.72
CA SER A 290 -1.21 10.64 -14.99
C SER A 290 -1.41 10.38 -16.48
N ILE A 291 -1.19 11.39 -17.34
CA ILE A 291 -1.18 11.21 -18.80
C ILE A 291 -0.05 10.26 -19.22
N GLY A 292 1.15 10.46 -18.65
CA GLY A 292 2.31 9.60 -18.92
C GLY A 292 2.04 8.13 -18.57
N ILE A 293 1.45 7.85 -17.40
CA ILE A 293 1.11 6.48 -16.98
C ILE A 293 0.13 5.83 -17.96
N SER A 294 -0.90 6.57 -18.39
CA SER A 294 -1.86 6.07 -19.37
C SER A 294 -1.17 5.68 -20.69
N ILE A 295 -0.32 6.55 -21.23
CA ILE A 295 0.44 6.29 -22.46
C ILE A 295 1.35 5.07 -22.29
N MET A 296 2.10 4.99 -21.18
CA MET A 296 2.99 3.86 -20.91
C MET A 296 2.23 2.53 -20.80
N THR A 297 1.05 2.53 -20.14
CA THR A 297 0.23 1.32 -20.00
C THR A 297 -0.35 0.87 -21.34
N ILE A 298 -0.84 1.78 -22.19
CA ILE A 298 -1.30 1.44 -23.54
C ILE A 298 -0.14 0.91 -24.39
N TRP A 299 1.01 1.59 -24.33
CA TRP A 299 2.19 1.17 -25.09
C TRP A 299 2.70 -0.20 -24.62
N PHE A 300 2.69 -0.46 -23.32
CA PHE A 300 3.03 -1.78 -22.79
C PHE A 300 2.10 -2.87 -23.37
N GLY A 301 0.78 -2.64 -23.38
CA GLY A 301 -0.19 -3.58 -23.93
C GLY A 301 -0.01 -3.86 -25.43
N LEU A 302 0.49 -2.89 -26.20
CA LEU A 302 0.76 -3.02 -27.63
C LEU A 302 2.17 -3.58 -27.93
N ASN A 303 3.07 -3.58 -26.94
CA ASN A 303 4.45 -3.95 -27.12
C ASN A 303 4.66 -5.48 -27.09
N SER A 304 5.47 -5.97 -28.03
CA SER A 304 5.89 -7.38 -28.07
C SER A 304 7.43 -7.54 -27.87
N ILE A 305 8.14 -6.43 -27.65
CA ILE A 305 9.59 -6.43 -27.52
C ILE A 305 9.97 -6.44 -26.03
N THR A 306 10.65 -7.47 -25.62
CA THR A 306 10.99 -7.79 -24.24
C THR A 306 11.73 -6.67 -23.51
N TRP A 307 12.76 -6.10 -24.13
CA TRP A 307 13.57 -5.02 -23.52
C TRP A 307 12.81 -3.72 -23.38
N ILE A 308 11.93 -3.41 -24.36
CA ILE A 308 11.06 -2.23 -24.30
C ILE A 308 10.07 -2.39 -23.14
N ALA A 309 9.55 -3.59 -22.90
CA ALA A 309 8.66 -3.88 -21.79
C ALA A 309 9.30 -3.49 -20.43
N LEU A 310 10.57 -3.85 -20.20
CA LEU A 310 11.28 -3.48 -18.96
C LEU A 310 11.41 -1.96 -18.78
N ILE A 311 11.76 -1.25 -19.86
CA ILE A 311 11.89 0.21 -19.84
C ILE A 311 10.54 0.87 -19.54
N LEU A 312 9.48 0.43 -20.22
CA LEU A 312 8.12 0.96 -20.01
C LEU A 312 7.64 0.74 -18.59
N VAL A 313 7.90 -0.44 -18.04
CA VAL A 313 7.50 -0.77 -16.66
C VAL A 313 8.29 0.03 -15.63
N ALA A 314 9.61 0.16 -15.80
CA ALA A 314 10.42 0.99 -14.92
C ALA A 314 9.96 2.45 -14.93
N PHE A 315 9.66 2.99 -16.12
CA PHE A 315 9.19 4.37 -16.25
C PHE A 315 7.76 4.52 -15.70
N SER A 316 6.88 3.54 -15.90
CA SER A 316 5.55 3.50 -15.27
C SER A 316 5.64 3.52 -13.75
N GLY A 317 6.53 2.71 -13.15
CA GLY A 317 6.78 2.72 -11.71
C GLY A 317 7.27 4.09 -11.21
N PHE A 318 8.19 4.72 -11.95
CA PHE A 318 8.66 6.08 -11.63
C PHE A 318 7.51 7.08 -11.58
N LEU A 319 6.69 7.13 -12.62
CA LEU A 319 5.55 8.04 -12.71
C LEU A 319 4.50 7.74 -11.62
N GLU A 320 4.20 6.46 -11.38
CA GLU A 320 3.24 6.04 -10.36
C GLU A 320 3.65 6.50 -8.96
N GLN A 321 4.93 6.39 -8.62
CA GLN A 321 5.42 6.84 -7.32
C GLN A 321 5.33 8.36 -7.15
N VAL A 322 5.71 9.11 -8.18
CA VAL A 322 5.58 10.58 -8.17
C VAL A 322 4.11 10.98 -7.94
N LYS A 323 3.19 10.37 -8.69
CA LYS A 323 1.75 10.62 -8.55
C LYS A 323 1.25 10.30 -7.14
N ARG A 324 1.58 9.10 -6.63
CA ARG A 324 1.15 8.63 -5.31
C ARG A 324 1.60 9.55 -4.19
N ILE A 325 2.85 10.03 -4.22
CA ILE A 325 3.38 10.98 -3.24
C ILE A 325 2.63 12.30 -3.29
N ILE A 326 2.37 12.83 -4.48
CA ILE A 326 1.67 14.11 -4.66
C ILE A 326 0.22 13.99 -4.20
N ILE A 327 -0.52 12.96 -4.61
CA ILE A 327 -1.93 12.75 -4.21
C ILE A 327 -2.03 12.59 -2.70
N ASN A 328 -1.15 11.79 -2.08
CA ASN A 328 -1.14 11.63 -0.63
C ASN A 328 -0.86 12.95 0.09
N THR A 329 0.10 13.73 -0.40
CA THR A 329 0.39 15.06 0.15
C THR A 329 -0.80 16.01 0.00
N TYR A 330 -1.52 15.97 -1.12
CA TYR A 330 -2.75 16.76 -1.31
C TYR A 330 -3.81 16.41 -0.27
N ILE A 331 -4.09 15.12 -0.05
CA ILE A 331 -5.06 14.68 0.95
C ILE A 331 -4.64 15.18 2.34
N GLN A 332 -3.35 15.09 2.67
CA GLN A 332 -2.81 15.52 3.97
C GLN A 332 -2.85 17.05 4.17
N THR A 333 -2.79 17.82 3.10
CA THR A 333 -2.80 19.29 3.19
C THR A 333 -4.20 19.89 3.19
N GLU A 334 -5.19 19.22 2.59
CA GLU A 334 -6.56 19.72 2.45
C GLU A 334 -7.50 19.22 3.54
N ALA A 335 -7.26 18.04 4.09
CA ALA A 335 -8.07 17.51 5.18
C ALA A 335 -7.58 17.99 6.54
N SER A 336 -8.51 18.12 7.51
CA SER A 336 -8.13 18.38 8.89
C SER A 336 -7.38 17.19 9.50
N LEU A 337 -6.48 17.43 10.46
CA LEU A 337 -5.76 16.35 11.14
C LEU A 337 -6.69 15.38 11.89
N GLU A 338 -7.92 15.84 12.25
CA GLU A 338 -8.93 14.99 12.89
C GLU A 338 -9.63 14.07 11.89
N ASP A 339 -9.83 14.54 10.63
CA ASP A 339 -10.58 13.82 9.61
C ASP A 339 -9.71 12.87 8.78
N LEU A 340 -8.40 13.14 8.68
CA LEU A 340 -7.45 12.31 7.92
C LEU A 340 -7.55 10.81 8.21
N PRO A 341 -7.59 10.35 9.47
CA PRO A 341 -7.65 8.91 9.74
C PRO A 341 -8.95 8.28 9.23
N LYS A 342 -10.08 9.02 9.27
CA LYS A 342 -11.39 8.57 8.79
C LYS A 342 -11.41 8.49 7.26
N ILE A 343 -10.83 9.50 6.59
CA ILE A 343 -10.68 9.54 5.14
C ILE A 343 -9.80 8.38 4.67
N TYR A 344 -8.64 8.16 5.28
CA TYR A 344 -7.76 7.07 4.91
C TYR A 344 -8.37 5.68 5.15
N SER A 345 -9.16 5.52 6.21
CA SER A 345 -9.90 4.28 6.46
C SER A 345 -10.91 4.00 5.35
N ALA A 346 -11.73 4.98 4.99
CA ALA A 346 -12.69 4.86 3.89
C ALA A 346 -12.00 4.62 2.54
N GLN A 347 -10.88 5.31 2.29
CA GLN A 347 -10.06 5.12 1.10
C GLN A 347 -9.49 3.69 1.00
N HIS A 348 -8.93 3.14 2.08
CA HIS A 348 -8.41 1.77 2.08
C HIS A 348 -9.50 0.73 1.83
N ALA A 349 -10.68 0.89 2.44
CA ALA A 349 -11.82 0.02 2.19
C ALA A 349 -12.27 0.12 0.71
N LEU A 350 -12.33 1.32 0.15
CA LEU A 350 -12.69 1.57 -1.25
C LEU A 350 -11.69 0.89 -2.21
N ILE A 351 -10.39 1.12 -2.00
CA ILE A 351 -9.32 0.53 -2.82
C ILE A 351 -9.43 -1.01 -2.79
N SER A 352 -9.57 -1.62 -1.61
CA SER A 352 -9.65 -3.07 -1.48
C SER A 352 -10.87 -3.65 -2.20
N LEU A 353 -12.02 -2.99 -2.09
CA LEU A 353 -13.25 -3.41 -2.76
C LEU A 353 -13.10 -3.33 -4.30
N ILE A 354 -12.67 -2.19 -4.81
CA ILE A 354 -12.50 -1.95 -6.26
C ILE A 354 -11.45 -2.91 -6.82
N PHE A 355 -10.32 -3.06 -6.15
CA PHE A 355 -9.28 -3.99 -6.56
C PHE A 355 -9.81 -5.42 -6.67
N GLY A 356 -10.51 -5.91 -5.64
CA GLY A 356 -11.08 -7.27 -5.64
C GLY A 356 -12.09 -7.50 -6.77
N LEU A 357 -12.99 -6.53 -7.04
CA LEU A 357 -13.96 -6.63 -8.12
C LEU A 357 -13.29 -6.65 -9.52
N PHE A 358 -12.34 -5.74 -9.73
CA PHE A 358 -11.67 -5.62 -11.02
C PHE A 358 -10.66 -6.74 -11.30
N VAL A 359 -10.08 -7.37 -10.28
CA VAL A 359 -9.26 -8.60 -10.46
C VAL A 359 -10.07 -9.70 -11.13
N LEU A 360 -11.30 -9.92 -10.65
CA LEU A 360 -12.18 -10.94 -11.25
C LEU A 360 -12.60 -10.56 -12.67
N MET A 361 -12.99 -9.30 -12.88
CA MET A 361 -13.41 -8.82 -14.20
C MET A 361 -12.29 -8.87 -15.23
N PHE A 362 -11.11 -8.33 -14.89
CA PHE A 362 -9.99 -8.30 -15.83
C PHE A 362 -9.36 -9.68 -16.02
N GLY A 363 -9.40 -10.54 -15.00
CA GLY A 363 -9.02 -11.94 -15.11
C GLY A 363 -9.89 -12.67 -16.15
N ALA A 364 -11.21 -12.50 -16.08
CA ALA A 364 -12.14 -13.06 -17.06
C ALA A 364 -11.89 -12.48 -18.47
N ILE A 365 -11.68 -11.17 -18.62
CA ILE A 365 -11.37 -10.58 -19.94
C ILE A 365 -10.04 -11.12 -20.48
N ALA A 366 -9.03 -11.31 -19.64
CA ALA A 366 -7.74 -11.87 -20.06
C ALA A 366 -7.90 -13.30 -20.61
N GLU A 367 -8.74 -14.12 -19.95
CA GLU A 367 -8.97 -15.51 -20.32
C GLU A 367 -9.85 -15.66 -21.57
N TYR A 368 -10.98 -14.93 -21.65
CA TYR A 368 -11.97 -15.14 -22.71
C TYR A 368 -11.81 -14.23 -23.94
N VAL A 369 -11.05 -13.13 -23.82
CA VAL A 369 -10.88 -12.17 -24.93
C VAL A 369 -9.42 -12.06 -25.34
N SER A 370 -8.60 -11.36 -24.56
CA SER A 370 -7.15 -11.21 -24.78
C SER A 370 -6.49 -10.42 -23.65
N VAL A 371 -5.34 -10.86 -23.23
CA VAL A 371 -4.52 -10.12 -22.24
C VAL A 371 -4.07 -8.75 -22.76
N LYS A 372 -3.82 -8.56 -24.06
CA LYS A 372 -3.50 -7.26 -24.67
C LYS A 372 -4.65 -6.26 -24.49
N MET A 373 -5.90 -6.70 -24.69
CA MET A 373 -7.09 -5.86 -24.54
C MET A 373 -7.28 -5.41 -23.09
N VAL A 374 -6.87 -6.21 -22.11
CA VAL A 374 -6.90 -5.84 -20.69
C VAL A 374 -5.98 -4.65 -20.42
N PHE A 375 -4.73 -4.66 -20.93
CA PHE A 375 -3.80 -3.53 -20.79
C PHE A 375 -4.25 -2.28 -21.53
N ILE A 376 -4.80 -2.42 -22.74
CA ILE A 376 -5.34 -1.30 -23.52
C ILE A 376 -6.54 -0.70 -22.78
N GLY A 377 -7.48 -1.51 -22.31
CA GLY A 377 -8.63 -1.07 -21.51
C GLY A 377 -8.23 -0.36 -20.23
N ALA A 378 -7.27 -0.88 -19.51
CA ALA A 378 -6.69 -0.22 -18.33
C ALA A 378 -6.06 1.13 -18.66
N GLY A 379 -5.31 1.20 -19.78
CA GLY A 379 -4.75 2.45 -20.27
C GLY A 379 -5.82 3.49 -20.61
N PHE A 380 -6.96 3.10 -21.21
CA PHE A 380 -8.09 3.99 -21.41
C PHE A 380 -8.75 4.44 -20.12
N LEU A 381 -8.89 3.58 -19.11
CA LEU A 381 -9.37 3.98 -17.77
C LEU A 381 -8.45 5.02 -17.15
N LEU A 382 -7.13 4.86 -17.27
CA LEU A 382 -6.13 5.82 -16.82
C LEU A 382 -6.21 7.14 -17.62
N ALA A 383 -6.49 7.10 -18.92
CA ALA A 383 -6.72 8.30 -19.75
C ALA A 383 -7.96 9.08 -19.26
N ILE A 384 -9.05 8.37 -18.97
CA ILE A 384 -10.27 8.96 -18.41
C ILE A 384 -9.97 9.59 -17.04
N ALA A 385 -9.22 8.91 -16.16
CA ALA A 385 -8.81 9.45 -14.88
C ALA A 385 -7.96 10.71 -15.03
N ALA A 386 -6.99 10.72 -15.95
CA ALA A 386 -6.16 11.88 -16.26
C ALA A 386 -6.98 13.05 -16.82
N LEU A 387 -7.90 12.79 -17.74
CA LEU A 387 -8.81 13.81 -18.29
C LEU A 387 -9.71 14.38 -17.19
N TYR A 388 -10.32 13.53 -16.37
CA TYR A 388 -11.12 13.95 -15.23
C TYR A 388 -10.33 14.87 -14.29
N MET A 389 -9.07 14.52 -14.04
CA MET A 389 -8.17 15.31 -13.20
C MET A 389 -7.87 16.69 -13.81
N THR A 390 -7.70 16.81 -15.13
CA THR A 390 -7.46 18.12 -15.77
C THR A 390 -8.61 19.09 -15.56
N VAL A 391 -9.85 18.58 -15.58
CA VAL A 391 -11.06 19.39 -15.45
C VAL A 391 -11.42 19.72 -14.01
N HIS A 392 -11.29 18.75 -13.09
CA HIS A 392 -11.82 18.87 -11.74
C HIS A 392 -10.78 19.18 -10.67
N PHE A 393 -9.49 19.10 -11.00
CA PHE A 393 -8.43 19.39 -10.02
C PHE A 393 -8.26 20.90 -9.84
N PRO A 394 -8.31 21.43 -8.59
CA PRO A 394 -8.31 22.87 -8.35
C PRO A 394 -7.05 23.56 -8.87
N ALA A 395 -7.26 24.75 -9.45
CA ALA A 395 -6.16 25.55 -10.05
C ALA A 395 -5.20 26.12 -8.98
N HIS A 396 -5.70 26.34 -7.78
CA HIS A 396 -4.94 26.98 -6.71
C HIS A 396 -4.81 26.07 -5.50
N PHE A 397 -3.58 25.75 -5.16
CA PHE A 397 -3.20 25.36 -3.82
C PHE A 397 -3.51 26.55 -2.90
N LYS A 398 -4.39 26.41 -1.93
CA LYS A 398 -4.58 27.45 -0.90
C LYS A 398 -3.26 27.62 -0.16
N LYS A 399 -2.42 28.55 -0.66
CA LYS A 399 -1.29 29.07 0.11
C LYS A 399 -1.90 29.76 1.34
N GLY A 400 -1.77 29.10 2.52
CA GLY A 400 -1.85 29.79 3.79
C GLY A 400 -3.23 30.31 4.17
N ALA A 401 -4.18 29.43 4.47
CA ALA A 401 -5.00 29.68 5.65
C ALA A 401 -4.42 28.80 6.76
N PRO A 402 -4.07 29.34 7.92
CA PRO A 402 -3.68 28.49 9.04
C PRO A 402 -4.87 27.59 9.34
N PRO A 403 -4.69 26.29 9.52
CA PRO A 403 -5.79 25.39 9.85
C PRO A 403 -6.32 25.58 11.28
N TYR A 404 -5.89 26.64 11.98
CA TYR A 404 -6.19 26.88 13.39
C TYR A 404 -6.35 28.39 13.62
N SER A 405 -7.54 28.91 13.40
CA SER A 405 -8.10 30.06 14.11
C SER A 405 -9.37 29.62 14.81
#